data_d40ff27126951a08d9ada4990669ebf4
#
_entry.id   d40ff27126951a08d9ada4990669ebf4
#
_cell.length_a   1.000
_cell.length_b   1.000
_cell.length_c   1.000
_cell.angle_alpha   90.00
_cell.angle_beta   90.00
_cell.angle_gamma   90.00
#
_symmetry.space_group_name_H-M   'P 1'
#
loop_
_entity.id
_entity.type
_entity.pdbx_description
1 polymer ?
#
loop_
_entity_poly.entity_id
_entity_poly.type
_entity_poly.pdbx_seq_one_letter_code
_entity_poly.pdbx_strand_id
1 'polypeptide(L)'
;MINGKDVGKNVGASRKRRTGFGQTFERVGRRAAGVACSLVLAVSFGSALARDTGLGDPIALSNLPREAQRTEQLILAGGPFPYSKDGVVFNNREGRLERQPRGYYHEYTVPTPDAQDRGARRIVCGGPRPTEPDACFYTEDHYNSFHRIVK
;
A
#
# COMPACT_ATOMS: atom_id res chain seq x y z
N MET A 1 44.15 -38.84 0.95
CA MET A 1 45.18 -37.91 1.39
C MET A 1 44.43 -36.71 1.94
N ILE A 2 44.14 -36.71 3.28
CA ILE A 2 44.95 -36.12 4.34
C ILE A 2 45.06 -34.61 4.13
N ASN A 3 44.58 -33.73 4.94
CA ASN A 3 44.56 -33.32 6.35
C ASN A 3 43.95 -31.91 6.34
N GLY A 4 43.40 -31.37 7.31
CA GLY A 4 43.52 -31.34 8.76
C GLY A 4 43.00 -29.99 9.21
N LYS A 5 42.20 -29.94 10.26
CA LYS A 5 42.36 -29.34 11.59
C LYS A 5 42.88 -27.88 11.62
N ASP A 6 42.11 -26.99 12.28
CA ASP A 6 42.26 -26.58 13.70
C ASP A 6 41.16 -25.54 14.03
N VAL A 7 40.33 -25.71 14.95
CA VAL A 7 40.30 -25.61 16.42
C VAL A 7 41.01 -24.35 16.97
N GLY A 8 40.24 -23.45 17.46
CA GLY A 8 40.64 -22.30 18.25
C GLY A 8 39.56 -21.86 19.23
N LYS A 9 39.48 -22.50 20.36
CA LYS A 9 38.81 -22.04 21.58
C LYS A 9 39.55 -20.81 22.11
N ASN A 10 38.81 -19.82 22.58
CA ASN A 10 39.26 -19.08 23.73
C ASN A 10 38.11 -18.63 24.62
N VAL A 11 38.21 -19.19 25.76
CA VAL A 11 37.57 -18.97 27.05
C VAL A 11 38.25 -17.75 27.70
N GLY A 12 37.50 -16.93 28.39
CA GLY A 12 38.06 -15.86 29.18
C GLY A 12 37.03 -15.11 30.01
N ALA A 13 36.75 -15.66 31.11
CA ALA A 13 36.07 -15.18 32.29
C ALA A 13 36.70 -13.93 32.91
N SER A 14 35.92 -13.10 33.58
CA SER A 14 36.17 -12.54 34.93
C SER A 14 35.17 -11.41 35.23
N ARG A 15 34.14 -11.61 36.00
CA ARG A 15 34.01 -11.43 37.45
C ARG A 15 34.65 -10.15 38.00
N LYS A 16 33.82 -9.14 38.33
CA LYS A 16 34.07 -8.33 39.54
C LYS A 16 32.77 -7.79 40.14
N ARG A 17 32.43 -8.38 41.26
CA ARG A 17 31.53 -7.83 42.27
C ARG A 17 32.21 -6.67 42.97
N ARG A 18 31.51 -5.62 43.29
CA ARG A 18 31.79 -4.84 44.48
C ARG A 18 30.52 -4.38 45.13
N THR A 19 30.33 -4.91 46.25
CA THR A 19 29.51 -4.53 47.39
C THR A 19 29.91 -3.17 47.96
N GLY A 20 28.97 -2.48 48.52
CA GLY A 20 29.33 -1.62 49.62
C GLY A 20 28.34 -0.48 49.85
N PHE A 21 27.60 -0.63 50.96
CA PHE A 21 27.39 0.36 51.99
C PHE A 21 26.54 1.59 51.58
N GLY A 22 25.38 1.85 52.12
CA GLY A 22 24.96 1.85 53.54
C GLY A 22 25.00 3.27 54.09
N GLN A 23 23.93 3.72 54.56
CA GLN A 23 23.66 4.74 55.57
C GLN A 23 22.54 5.69 55.16
N THR A 24 21.57 5.64 55.84
CA THR A 24 20.97 6.00 57.13
C THR A 24 20.16 7.30 57.04
N PHE A 25 18.92 7.09 57.42
CA PHE A 25 18.02 7.98 58.16
C PHE A 25 18.39 9.44 58.27
N GLU A 26 17.45 10.28 57.82
CA GLU A 26 16.95 11.33 58.71
C GLU A 26 15.48 11.67 58.40
N ARG A 27 14.68 11.52 59.44
CA ARG A 27 13.31 12.05 59.51
C ARG A 27 13.42 13.49 59.96
N VAL A 28 12.85 14.42 59.23
CA VAL A 28 12.29 15.66 59.85
C VAL A 28 11.16 16.22 58.97
N GLY A 29 9.98 16.31 59.54
CA GLY A 29 9.14 17.50 59.60
C GLY A 29 8.20 17.79 58.42
N ARG A 30 6.99 17.25 58.57
CA ARG A 30 5.70 17.94 58.36
C ARG A 30 5.73 19.33 57.70
N ARG A 31 5.08 19.43 56.53
CA ARG A 31 4.03 20.45 56.28
C ARG A 31 3.26 20.09 55.03
N ALA A 32 1.95 19.95 55.22
CA ALA A 32 0.98 19.78 54.16
C ALA A 32 0.92 21.07 53.30
N ALA A 33 1.09 20.91 52.00
CA ALA A 33 0.58 21.85 51.05
C ALA A 33 0.11 21.03 49.85
N GLY A 34 -1.21 20.94 49.68
CA GLY A 34 -1.83 20.28 48.58
C GLY A 34 -1.49 21.00 47.28
N VAL A 35 -0.80 20.33 46.41
CA VAL A 35 -0.69 20.70 45.00
C VAL A 35 -1.56 19.73 44.21
N ALA A 36 -2.72 20.24 43.83
CA ALA A 36 -3.58 19.54 42.89
C ALA A 36 -2.82 19.48 41.55
N CYS A 37 -2.24 18.31 41.29
CA CYS A 37 -1.61 18.00 40.00
C CYS A 37 -2.72 17.75 39.00
N SER A 38 -3.16 18.80 38.29
CA SER A 38 -4.06 18.69 37.15
C SER A 38 -3.32 17.94 36.04
N LEU A 39 -3.60 16.64 35.90
CA LEU A 39 -3.18 15.86 34.75
C LEU A 39 -3.94 16.37 33.50
N VAL A 40 -3.30 17.25 32.75
CA VAL A 40 -3.74 17.61 31.40
C VAL A 40 -3.38 16.42 30.52
N LEU A 41 -4.36 15.54 30.25
CA LEU A 41 -4.24 14.57 29.16
C LEU A 41 -4.22 15.37 27.84
N ALA A 42 -3.04 15.60 27.30
CA ALA A 42 -2.87 16.04 25.93
C ALA A 42 -3.25 14.86 25.04
N VAL A 43 -4.50 14.83 24.58
CA VAL A 43 -4.94 13.97 23.50
C VAL A 43 -4.30 14.48 22.23
N SER A 44 -3.17 13.90 21.87
CA SER A 44 -2.53 14.14 20.57
C SER A 44 -3.42 13.51 19.50
N PHE A 45 -4.25 14.31 18.84
CA PHE A 45 -4.88 13.92 17.58
C PHE A 45 -3.76 13.77 16.56
N GLY A 46 -3.27 12.56 16.40
CA GLY A 46 -2.43 12.18 15.30
C GLY A 46 -3.22 12.38 14.01
N SER A 47 -2.91 13.46 13.27
CA SER A 47 -3.40 13.62 11.89
C SER A 47 -2.83 12.44 11.10
N ALA A 48 -3.65 11.43 10.85
CA ALA A 48 -3.35 10.40 9.85
C ALA A 48 -3.23 11.16 8.52
N LEU A 49 -2.02 11.30 8.00
CA LEU A 49 -1.79 11.74 6.63
C LEU A 49 -2.42 10.68 5.75
N ALA A 50 -3.64 10.94 5.27
CA ALA A 50 -4.24 10.17 4.21
C ALA A 50 -3.25 10.24 3.04
N ARG A 51 -2.64 9.10 2.69
CA ARG A 51 -1.86 8.99 1.47
C ARG A 51 -2.85 9.22 0.34
N ASP A 52 -2.62 10.27 -0.42
CA ASP A 52 -3.31 10.46 -1.70
C ASP A 52 -2.94 9.25 -2.57
N THR A 53 -3.86 8.32 -2.66
CA THR A 53 -3.68 7.08 -3.44
C THR A 53 -3.85 7.33 -4.92
N GLY A 54 -4.19 8.55 -5.34
CA GLY A 54 -4.55 8.84 -6.74
C GLY A 54 -5.86 8.16 -7.16
N LEU A 55 -6.62 7.66 -6.17
CA LEU A 55 -7.93 7.05 -6.38
C LEU A 55 -8.99 8.13 -6.16
N GLY A 56 -9.67 8.51 -7.24
CA GLY A 56 -10.82 9.42 -7.21
C GLY A 56 -12.11 8.72 -6.77
N ASP A 57 -13.20 9.48 -6.74
CA ASP A 57 -14.51 8.94 -6.39
C ASP A 57 -14.91 7.78 -7.32
N PRO A 58 -15.63 6.78 -6.81
CA PRO A 58 -16.17 5.71 -7.64
C PRO A 58 -17.08 6.26 -8.74
N ILE A 59 -17.01 5.67 -9.92
CA ILE A 59 -17.81 6.06 -11.07
C ILE A 59 -18.71 4.91 -11.53
N ALA A 60 -20.00 5.18 -11.73
CA ALA A 60 -20.90 4.18 -12.28
C ALA A 60 -20.50 3.85 -13.73
N LEU A 61 -20.53 2.57 -14.10
CA LEU A 61 -20.24 2.13 -15.47
C LEU A 61 -21.08 2.88 -16.50
N SER A 62 -22.36 3.16 -16.20
CA SER A 62 -23.28 3.90 -17.05
C SER A 62 -22.86 5.36 -17.29
N ASN A 63 -22.05 5.94 -16.41
CA ASN A 63 -21.56 7.31 -16.52
C ASN A 63 -20.23 7.41 -17.30
N LEU A 64 -19.61 6.27 -17.60
CA LEU A 64 -18.41 6.22 -18.42
C LEU A 64 -18.72 6.41 -19.90
N PRO A 65 -17.75 6.87 -20.70
CA PRO A 65 -17.88 6.89 -22.16
C PRO A 65 -18.30 5.53 -22.73
N ARG A 66 -19.05 5.55 -23.82
CA ARG A 66 -19.52 4.30 -24.46
C ARG A 66 -18.39 3.35 -24.85
N GLU A 67 -17.23 3.91 -25.20
CA GLU A 67 -16.02 3.16 -25.49
C GLU A 67 -15.54 2.37 -24.27
N ALA A 68 -15.57 2.98 -23.08
CA ALA A 68 -15.21 2.31 -21.83
C ALA A 68 -16.21 1.20 -21.45
N GLN A 69 -17.53 1.46 -21.64
CA GLN A 69 -18.56 0.45 -21.42
C GLN A 69 -18.37 -0.77 -22.34
N ARG A 70 -18.03 -0.54 -23.61
CA ARG A 70 -17.74 -1.61 -24.57
C ARG A 70 -16.47 -2.37 -24.21
N THR A 71 -15.41 -1.66 -23.78
CA THR A 71 -14.17 -2.29 -23.34
C THR A 71 -14.43 -3.19 -22.12
N GLU A 72 -15.25 -2.75 -21.15
CA GLU A 72 -15.62 -3.57 -19.99
C GLU A 72 -16.36 -4.86 -20.44
N GLN A 73 -17.28 -4.75 -21.37
CA GLN A 73 -17.97 -5.93 -21.94
C GLN A 73 -16.99 -6.91 -22.59
N LEU A 74 -16.01 -6.40 -23.36
CA LEU A 74 -14.97 -7.24 -23.96
C LEU A 74 -14.09 -7.90 -22.91
N ILE A 75 -13.75 -7.23 -21.80
CA ILE A 75 -13.00 -7.80 -20.70
C ILE A 75 -13.75 -9.01 -20.13
N LEU A 76 -15.03 -8.86 -19.82
CA LEU A 76 -15.86 -9.94 -19.28
C LEU A 76 -16.05 -11.10 -20.27
N ALA A 77 -16.06 -10.79 -21.57
CA ALA A 77 -16.17 -11.80 -22.65
C ALA A 77 -14.83 -12.48 -22.97
N GLY A 78 -13.67 -11.96 -22.49
CA GLY A 78 -12.34 -12.47 -22.84
C GLY A 78 -11.83 -12.03 -24.22
N GLY A 79 -12.39 -10.96 -24.80
CA GLY A 79 -12.04 -10.42 -26.11
C GLY A 79 -13.06 -10.75 -27.20
N PRO A 80 -12.70 -10.61 -28.49
CA PRO A 80 -11.37 -10.19 -28.96
C PRO A 80 -11.04 -8.73 -28.69
N PHE A 81 -9.78 -8.43 -28.39
CA PHE A 81 -9.33 -7.06 -28.10
C PHE A 81 -8.70 -6.42 -29.33
N PRO A 82 -8.94 -5.12 -29.57
CA PRO A 82 -8.43 -4.42 -30.77
C PRO A 82 -6.94 -4.09 -30.70
N TYR A 83 -6.33 -4.06 -29.51
CA TYR A 83 -4.93 -3.67 -29.36
C TYR A 83 -4.09 -4.80 -28.79
N SER A 84 -2.89 -4.99 -29.31
CA SER A 84 -1.97 -6.05 -28.87
C SER A 84 -1.48 -5.90 -27.42
N LYS A 85 -1.68 -4.73 -26.83
CA LYS A 85 -1.34 -4.45 -25.42
C LYS A 85 -2.51 -4.70 -24.46
N ASP A 86 -3.69 -5.01 -24.96
CA ASP A 86 -4.84 -5.30 -24.11
C ASP A 86 -4.66 -6.67 -23.45
N GLY A 87 -5.01 -6.74 -22.16
CA GLY A 87 -4.83 -7.92 -21.33
C GLY A 87 -3.41 -8.13 -20.80
N VAL A 88 -2.45 -7.24 -21.09
CA VAL A 88 -1.11 -7.34 -20.49
C VAL A 88 -1.13 -6.97 -19.01
N VAL A 89 -0.15 -7.50 -18.26
CA VAL A 89 -0.02 -7.22 -16.82
C VAL A 89 0.31 -5.74 -16.59
N PHE A 90 -0.51 -5.08 -15.79
CA PHE A 90 -0.26 -3.75 -15.26
C PHE A 90 0.49 -3.85 -13.93
N ASN A 91 1.70 -3.29 -13.87
CA ASN A 91 2.60 -3.50 -12.73
C ASN A 91 2.36 -2.55 -11.54
N ASN A 92 1.45 -1.56 -11.65
CA ASN A 92 1.14 -0.58 -10.59
C ASN A 92 2.40 0.02 -9.92
N ARG A 93 3.40 0.42 -10.72
CA ARG A 93 4.71 0.87 -10.23
C ARG A 93 4.62 2.11 -9.34
N GLU A 94 3.72 3.03 -9.67
CA GLU A 94 3.48 4.27 -8.95
C GLU A 94 2.64 4.04 -7.68
N GLY A 95 2.14 2.81 -7.46
CA GLY A 95 1.36 2.45 -6.28
C GLY A 95 0.02 3.20 -6.17
N ARG A 96 -0.58 3.59 -7.30
CA ARG A 96 -1.87 4.31 -7.35
C ARG A 96 -3.04 3.41 -6.97
N LEU A 97 -2.96 2.13 -7.30
CA LEU A 97 -3.90 1.12 -6.87
C LEU A 97 -3.36 0.36 -5.66
N GLU A 98 -4.23 -0.36 -4.97
CA GLU A 98 -3.84 -1.21 -3.85
C GLU A 98 -2.74 -2.20 -4.27
N ARG A 99 -1.80 -2.48 -3.36
CA ARG A 99 -0.74 -3.44 -3.62
C ARG A 99 -1.30 -4.85 -3.70
N GLN A 100 -1.02 -5.51 -4.81
CA GLN A 100 -1.42 -6.89 -5.10
C GLN A 100 -0.24 -7.69 -5.65
N PRO A 101 -0.31 -9.03 -5.64
CA PRO A 101 0.69 -9.88 -6.26
C PRO A 101 0.88 -9.55 -7.75
N ARG A 102 2.10 -9.83 -8.26
CA ARG A 102 2.38 -9.65 -9.68
C ARG A 102 1.41 -10.49 -10.53
N GLY A 103 0.89 -9.86 -11.59
CA GLY A 103 -0.08 -10.51 -12.48
C GLY A 103 -1.53 -10.39 -12.04
N TYR A 104 -1.79 -9.74 -10.90
CA TYR A 104 -3.16 -9.51 -10.45
C TYR A 104 -3.91 -8.48 -11.31
N TYR A 105 -3.21 -7.41 -11.74
CA TYR A 105 -3.79 -6.36 -12.56
C TYR A 105 -3.48 -6.56 -14.05
N HIS A 106 -4.49 -6.30 -14.89
CA HIS A 106 -4.38 -6.30 -16.35
C HIS A 106 -4.94 -5.00 -16.91
N GLU A 107 -4.28 -4.45 -17.92
CA GLU A 107 -4.68 -3.20 -18.56
C GLU A 107 -5.37 -3.42 -19.90
N TYR A 108 -6.32 -2.54 -20.21
CA TYR A 108 -7.10 -2.57 -21.45
C TYR A 108 -7.27 -1.17 -21.99
N THR A 109 -7.14 -1.01 -23.29
CA THR A 109 -7.31 0.29 -23.97
C THR A 109 -8.79 0.64 -24.09
N VAL A 110 -9.11 1.86 -23.69
CA VAL A 110 -10.41 2.47 -24.04
C VAL A 110 -10.17 3.38 -25.23
N PRO A 111 -10.75 3.09 -26.42
CA PRO A 111 -10.57 3.91 -27.57
C PRO A 111 -10.95 5.37 -27.28
N THR A 112 -10.10 6.29 -27.73
CA THR A 112 -10.39 7.72 -27.63
C THR A 112 -10.79 8.20 -29.02
N PRO A 113 -12.00 8.74 -29.22
CA PRO A 113 -12.41 9.29 -30.49
C PRO A 113 -11.36 10.30 -31.00
N ASP A 114 -11.10 10.29 -32.30
CA ASP A 114 -10.16 11.17 -33.00
C ASP A 114 -8.68 11.07 -32.60
N ALA A 115 -8.31 10.16 -31.69
CA ALA A 115 -6.92 9.92 -31.38
C ALA A 115 -6.22 9.16 -32.52
N GLN A 116 -5.03 9.64 -32.91
CA GLN A 116 -4.21 9.00 -33.96
C GLN A 116 -3.47 7.75 -33.43
N ASP A 117 -3.50 7.53 -32.11
CA ASP A 117 -2.87 6.42 -31.41
C ASP A 117 -3.85 5.74 -30.43
N ARG A 118 -3.31 4.98 -29.46
CA ARG A 118 -4.13 4.33 -28.40
C ARG A 118 -4.85 5.31 -27.46
N GLY A 119 -4.52 6.61 -27.51
CA GLY A 119 -4.97 7.59 -26.53
C GLY A 119 -4.50 7.28 -25.11
N ALA A 120 -4.97 8.08 -24.15
CA ALA A 120 -4.59 7.96 -22.73
C ALA A 120 -5.54 7.09 -21.89
N ARG A 121 -6.77 6.84 -22.38
CA ARG A 121 -7.83 6.19 -21.61
C ARG A 121 -7.55 4.69 -21.46
N ARG A 122 -7.70 4.17 -20.23
CA ARG A 122 -7.54 2.73 -19.91
C ARG A 122 -8.58 2.26 -18.92
N ILE A 123 -8.81 0.96 -18.95
CA ILE A 123 -9.39 0.22 -17.83
C ILE A 123 -8.32 -0.72 -17.31
N VAL A 124 -8.11 -0.72 -15.98
CA VAL A 124 -7.25 -1.66 -15.29
C VAL A 124 -8.14 -2.51 -14.38
N CYS A 125 -8.16 -3.81 -14.63
CA CYS A 125 -8.95 -4.75 -13.82
C CYS A 125 -8.03 -5.66 -13.02
N GLY A 126 -8.39 -5.92 -11.77
CA GLY A 126 -7.67 -6.83 -10.87
C GLY A 126 -8.52 -8.02 -10.50
N GLY A 127 -7.88 -9.17 -10.39
CA GLY A 127 -8.53 -10.43 -10.01
C GLY A 127 -7.72 -11.65 -10.44
N PRO A 128 -8.05 -12.83 -9.89
CA PRO A 128 -7.38 -14.08 -10.23
C PRO A 128 -7.69 -14.56 -11.66
N ARG A 129 -8.80 -14.10 -12.22
CA ARG A 129 -9.24 -14.41 -13.60
C ARG A 129 -9.58 -13.12 -14.34
N PRO A 130 -8.97 -12.87 -15.50
CA PRO A 130 -9.21 -11.65 -16.27
C PRO A 130 -10.68 -11.41 -16.66
N THR A 131 -11.45 -12.48 -16.92
CA THR A 131 -12.87 -12.43 -17.29
C THR A 131 -13.82 -12.31 -16.11
N GLU A 132 -13.31 -12.47 -14.89
CA GLU A 132 -14.08 -12.36 -13.64
C GLU A 132 -13.30 -11.48 -12.65
N PRO A 133 -13.12 -10.20 -12.96
CA PRO A 133 -12.33 -9.30 -12.12
C PRO A 133 -13.05 -8.97 -10.81
N ASP A 134 -12.27 -8.89 -9.72
CA ASP A 134 -12.75 -8.45 -8.40
C ASP A 134 -13.08 -6.95 -8.40
N ALA A 135 -12.31 -6.16 -9.14
CA ALA A 135 -12.50 -4.73 -9.31
C ALA A 135 -11.89 -4.23 -10.61
N CYS A 136 -12.53 -3.23 -11.21
CA CYS A 136 -12.00 -2.50 -12.36
C CYS A 136 -11.91 -1.01 -12.04
N PHE A 137 -10.93 -0.35 -12.65
CA PHE A 137 -10.62 1.05 -12.45
C PHE A 137 -10.47 1.73 -13.82
N TYR A 138 -11.11 2.87 -13.99
CA TYR A 138 -10.99 3.70 -15.18
C TYR A 138 -9.98 4.82 -14.95
N THR A 139 -9.17 5.11 -15.95
CA THR A 139 -8.28 6.27 -16.02
C THR A 139 -8.42 6.95 -17.38
N GLU A 140 -8.41 8.27 -17.40
CA GLU A 140 -8.44 9.06 -18.65
C GLU A 140 -7.13 9.80 -18.92
N ASP A 141 -6.18 9.75 -17.97
CA ASP A 141 -4.96 10.55 -17.93
C ASP A 141 -3.67 9.69 -17.88
N HIS A 142 -3.72 8.50 -18.49
CA HIS A 142 -2.59 7.58 -18.60
C HIS A 142 -2.01 7.17 -17.24
N TYR A 143 -2.90 6.69 -16.33
CA TYR A 143 -2.61 6.13 -15.00
C TYR A 143 -2.22 7.15 -13.91
N ASN A 144 -2.40 8.46 -14.14
CA ASN A 144 -2.15 9.46 -13.10
C ASN A 144 -3.22 9.46 -12.03
N SER A 145 -4.49 9.24 -12.43
CA SER A 145 -5.63 9.05 -11.53
C SER A 145 -6.46 7.84 -11.92
N PHE A 146 -7.20 7.29 -10.97
CA PHE A 146 -8.10 6.16 -11.19
C PHE A 146 -9.45 6.39 -10.52
N HIS A 147 -10.50 5.93 -11.15
CA HIS A 147 -11.85 5.86 -10.60
C HIS A 147 -12.30 4.41 -10.57
N ARG A 148 -12.68 3.91 -9.39
CA ARG A 148 -13.24 2.56 -9.30
C ARG A 148 -14.57 2.50 -10.05
N ILE A 149 -14.70 1.53 -10.95
CA ILE A 149 -15.95 1.29 -11.67
C ILE A 149 -16.92 0.55 -10.75
N VAL A 150 -18.15 1.07 -10.63
CA VAL A 150 -19.26 0.42 -9.92
C VAL A 150 -20.41 0.16 -10.89
N LYS A 151 -21.14 -0.92 -10.64
CA LYS A 151 -22.30 -1.35 -11.44
C LYS A 151 -23.61 -0.86 -10.84
#